data_90e09971a7f59466acbeb4960bdbf315
#
_entry.id   90e09971a7f59466acbeb4960bdbf315
#
_cell.length_a   1.000
_cell.length_b   1.000
_cell.length_c   1.000
_cell.angle_alpha   90.00
_cell.angle_beta   90.00
_cell.angle_gamma   90.00
#
_symmetry.space_group_name_H-M   'P 1'
#
loop_
_entity.id
_entity.type
_entity.pdbx_description
1 polymer ?
#
loop_
_entity_poly.entity_id
_entity_poly.type
_entity_poly.pdbx_seq_one_letter_code
_entity_poly.pdbx_strand_id
1 'polypeptide(L)' 'MSARPTFAAWLRRQRNRPDPIGDLACDVFADPLRPRPLRPRQLLNHMRMQHACREAVEAWKQAVREYAKLGAA' A
#
# COMPACT_ATOMS: atom_id res chain seq x y z
N MET A 1 -10.64 23.23 1.28
CA MET A 1 -10.97 21.88 0.82
C MET A 1 -9.76 20.99 0.96
N SER A 2 -9.86 19.90 1.71
CA SER A 2 -8.74 18.99 1.83
C SER A 2 -8.96 17.80 0.90
N ALA A 3 -8.01 17.59 -0.03
CA ALA A 3 -8.01 16.39 -0.84
C ALA A 3 -7.36 15.27 -0.06
N ARG A 4 -7.83 14.04 -0.28
CA ARG A 4 -7.15 12.92 0.34
C ARG A 4 -5.76 12.79 -0.28
N PRO A 5 -4.77 12.32 0.47
CA PRO A 5 -3.43 12.11 -0.07
C PRO A 5 -3.44 11.03 -1.16
N THR A 6 -2.41 11.00 -1.99
CA THR A 6 -2.24 9.90 -2.93
C THR A 6 -2.06 8.60 -2.14
N PHE A 7 -2.34 7.46 -2.78
CA PHE A 7 -2.12 6.17 -2.13
C PHE A 7 -0.67 6.02 -1.67
N ALA A 8 0.27 6.44 -2.51
CA ALA A 8 1.70 6.36 -2.16
C ALA A 8 2.02 7.19 -0.91
N ALA A 9 1.53 8.42 -0.85
CA ALA A 9 1.78 9.29 0.31
C ALA A 9 1.13 8.73 1.57
N TRP A 10 -0.10 8.23 1.44
CA TRP A 10 -0.80 7.63 2.57
C TRP A 10 -0.07 6.38 3.07
N LEU A 11 0.29 5.48 2.15
CA LEU A 11 0.96 4.23 2.53
C LEU A 11 2.31 4.50 3.21
N ARG A 12 3.04 5.50 2.72
CA ARG A 12 4.31 5.87 3.33
C ARG A 12 4.15 6.22 4.82
N ARG A 13 3.05 6.86 5.18
CA ARG A 13 2.77 7.23 6.57
C ARG A 13 2.45 6.03 7.44
N GLN A 14 2.14 4.87 6.85
CA GLN A 14 1.78 3.67 7.60
C GLN A 14 2.98 2.83 8.02
N ARG A 15 4.20 3.24 7.67
CA ARG A 15 5.41 2.44 7.92
C ARG A 15 5.67 2.15 9.39
N ASN A 16 5.17 2.98 10.29
CA ASN A 16 5.40 2.80 11.72
C ASN A 16 4.32 1.98 12.42
N ARG A 17 3.33 1.50 11.68
CA ARG A 17 2.24 0.70 12.26
C ARG A 17 2.75 -0.70 12.63
N PRO A 18 2.40 -1.20 13.84
CA PRO A 18 2.78 -2.56 14.25
C PRO A 18 1.77 -3.61 13.75
N ASP A 19 1.37 -3.56 12.50
CA ASP A 19 0.37 -4.46 11.91
C ASP A 19 0.77 -4.80 10.47
N PRO A 20 0.02 -5.71 9.80
CA PRO A 20 0.38 -6.11 8.42
C PRO A 20 0.48 -4.96 7.43
N ILE A 21 -0.32 -3.90 7.58
CA ILE A 21 -0.23 -2.74 6.70
C ILE A 21 1.10 -2.03 6.89
N GLY A 22 1.55 -1.90 8.15
CA GLY A 22 2.86 -1.31 8.44
C GLY A 22 3.99 -2.11 7.82
N ASP A 23 3.92 -3.45 7.94
CA ASP A 23 4.93 -4.33 7.34
C ASP A 23 4.94 -4.19 5.82
N LEU A 24 3.77 -4.16 5.20
CA LEU A 24 3.65 -3.95 3.75
C LEU A 24 4.29 -2.62 3.35
N ALA A 25 3.98 -1.55 4.08
CA ALA A 25 4.52 -0.23 3.76
C ALA A 25 6.04 -0.22 3.86
N CYS A 26 6.61 -0.84 4.89
CA CYS A 26 8.06 -0.93 5.02
C CYS A 26 8.68 -1.67 3.83
N ASP A 27 8.12 -2.80 3.45
CA ASP A 27 8.63 -3.60 2.34
C ASP A 27 8.55 -2.83 1.02
N VAL A 28 7.41 -2.18 0.76
CA VAL A 28 7.21 -1.43 -0.47
C VAL A 28 8.23 -0.31 -0.61
N PHE A 29 8.43 0.47 0.44
CA PHE A 29 9.31 1.64 0.34
C PHE A 29 10.79 1.29 0.49
N ALA A 30 11.11 0.06 0.88
CA ALA A 30 12.46 -0.47 0.82
C ALA A 30 12.79 -1.04 -0.56
N ASP A 31 11.82 -1.28 -1.40
CA ASP A 31 12.00 -1.90 -2.71
C ASP A 31 12.33 -0.83 -3.77
N PRO A 32 13.56 -0.86 -4.34
CA PRO A 32 13.92 0.11 -5.37
C PRO A 32 13.16 -0.08 -6.68
N LEU A 33 12.54 -1.24 -6.86
CA LEU A 33 11.81 -1.57 -8.08
C LEU A 33 10.30 -1.35 -7.94
N ARG A 34 9.88 -0.70 -6.86
CA ARG A 34 8.45 -0.45 -6.70
C ARG A 34 7.88 0.37 -7.84
N PRO A 35 6.61 0.15 -8.23
CA PRO A 35 6.00 0.89 -9.34
C PRO A 35 5.96 2.39 -9.08
N ARG A 36 6.09 3.15 -10.15
CA ARG A 36 5.95 4.62 -10.12
C ARG A 36 5.11 5.04 -11.31
N PRO A 37 3.92 5.60 -11.09
CA PRO A 37 3.33 5.91 -9.79
C PRO A 37 2.92 4.66 -9.01
N LEU A 38 2.93 4.77 -7.69
CA LEU A 38 2.55 3.66 -6.81
C LEU A 38 1.03 3.72 -6.58
N ARG A 39 0.30 3.08 -7.46
CA ARG A 39 -1.16 2.97 -7.36
C ARG A 39 -1.54 1.57 -6.88
N PRO A 40 -2.73 1.41 -6.30
CA PRO A 40 -3.11 0.11 -5.73
C PRO A 40 -2.97 -1.06 -6.71
N ARG A 41 -3.48 -0.92 -7.93
CA ARG A 41 -3.42 -2.01 -8.91
C ARG A 41 -1.99 -2.31 -9.36
N GLN A 42 -1.20 -1.27 -9.62
CA GLN A 42 0.19 -1.47 -10.01
C GLN A 42 0.98 -2.15 -8.90
N LEU A 43 0.72 -1.78 -7.66
CA LEU A 43 1.37 -2.44 -6.54
C LEU A 43 1.00 -3.93 -6.49
N LEU A 44 -0.28 -4.25 -6.64
CA LEU A 44 -0.71 -5.65 -6.63
C LEU A 44 -0.03 -6.45 -7.75
N ASN A 45 0.01 -5.90 -8.96
CA ASN A 45 0.67 -6.56 -10.09
C ASN A 45 2.15 -6.80 -9.80
N HIS A 46 2.84 -5.81 -9.25
CA HIS A 46 4.24 -5.92 -8.88
C HIS A 46 4.44 -7.02 -7.82
N MET A 47 3.58 -7.04 -6.80
CA MET A 47 3.64 -8.06 -5.76
C MET A 47 3.45 -9.47 -6.33
N ARG A 48 2.50 -9.63 -7.26
CA ARG A 48 2.26 -10.92 -7.89
C ARG A 48 3.46 -11.38 -8.72
N MET A 49 4.10 -10.46 -9.41
CA MET A 49 5.31 -10.78 -10.19
C MET A 49 6.46 -11.20 -9.29
N GLN A 50 6.49 -10.71 -8.07
CA GLN A 50 7.51 -11.06 -7.08
C GLN A 50 7.09 -12.27 -6.23
N HIS A 51 5.98 -12.92 -6.57
CA HIS A 51 5.47 -14.07 -5.82
C HIS A 51 5.22 -13.75 -4.34
N ALA A 52 4.61 -12.60 -4.09
CA ALA A 52 4.29 -12.17 -2.74
C ALA A 52 3.45 -13.22 -2.01
N CYS A 53 3.70 -13.41 -0.73
CA CYS A 53 2.98 -14.38 0.07
C CYS A 53 1.52 -13.94 0.28
N ARG A 54 0.70 -14.89 0.73
CA ARG A 54 -0.72 -14.66 0.96
C ARG A 54 -0.95 -13.52 1.96
N GLU A 55 -0.16 -13.49 3.02
CA GLU A 55 -0.28 -12.47 4.06
C GLU A 55 -0.02 -11.08 3.51
N ALA A 56 0.95 -10.95 2.61
CA ALA A 56 1.24 -9.66 1.98
C ALA A 56 0.07 -9.20 1.11
N VAL A 57 -0.53 -10.11 0.35
CA VAL A 57 -1.68 -9.78 -0.48
C VAL A 57 -2.89 -9.39 0.38
N GLU A 58 -3.09 -10.08 1.50
CA GLU A 58 -4.17 -9.71 2.43
C GLU A 58 -3.93 -8.34 3.05
N ALA A 59 -2.67 -8.02 3.38
CA ALA A 59 -2.32 -6.67 3.86
C ALA A 59 -2.63 -5.61 2.80
N TRP A 60 -2.34 -5.91 1.53
CA TRP A 60 -2.69 -5.02 0.42
C TRP A 60 -4.20 -4.76 0.37
N LYS A 61 -5.01 -5.81 0.50
CA LYS A 61 -6.47 -5.67 0.50
C LYS A 61 -6.94 -4.77 1.64
N GLN A 62 -6.40 -4.97 2.83
CA GLN A 62 -6.75 -4.14 3.97
C GLN A 62 -6.34 -2.70 3.76
N ALA A 63 -5.14 -2.47 3.22
CA ALA A 63 -4.65 -1.13 2.96
C ALA A 63 -5.53 -0.39 1.96
N VAL A 64 -5.94 -1.06 0.89
CA VAL A 64 -6.82 -0.46 -0.12
C VAL A 64 -8.16 -0.09 0.49
N ARG A 65 -8.72 -0.95 1.35
CA ARG A 65 -9.99 -0.64 2.04
C ARG A 65 -9.88 0.59 2.92
N GLU A 66 -8.80 0.67 3.72
CA GLU A 66 -8.62 1.84 4.59
C GLU A 66 -8.44 3.11 3.79
N TYR A 67 -7.64 3.04 2.74
CA TYR A 67 -7.42 4.19 1.88
C TYR A 67 -8.72 4.65 1.21
N ALA A 68 -9.54 3.71 0.75
CA ALA A 68 -10.82 4.04 0.12
C ALA A 68 -11.75 4.80 1.07
N LYS A 69 -11.70 4.49 2.37
CA LYS A 69 -12.53 5.17 3.36
C LYS A 69 -12.18 6.64 3.50
N LEU A 70 -10.97 7.04 3.17
CA LEU A 70 -10.57 8.45 3.25
C LEU A 70 -11.30 9.30 2.22
N GLY A 71 -11.72 8.70 1.11
CA GLY A 71 -12.48 9.40 0.09
C GLY A 71 -13.98 9.32 0.29
N ALA A 72 -14.46 8.55 1.28
CA ALA A 72 -15.87 8.43 1.57
C ALA A 72 -16.30 9.63 2.42
N ALA A 73 -17.26 10.35 1.98
CA ALA A 73 -17.78 11.52 2.70
C ALA A 73 -18.79 11.07 3.75
#